data_a384e90611c6a542975a03ce96468824
#
_entry.id   a384e90611c6a542975a03ce96468824
#
_cell.length_a   1.000
_cell.length_b   1.000
_cell.length_c   1.000
_cell.angle_alpha   90.00
_cell.angle_beta   90.00
_cell.angle_gamma   90.00
#
_symmetry.space_group_name_H-M   'P 1'
#
loop_
_entity.id
_entity.type
_entity.pdbx_description
1 polymer ?
#
loop_
_entity_poly.entity_id
_entity_poly.type
_entity_poly.pdbx_seq_one_letter_code
_entity_poly.pdbx_strand_id
1 'polypeptide(L)'
;MDELKRRSLQSLLGLGALGALPPGWAQLRAVEIGAVPVNRAYDLTIAETALNITGKPAMGITINGTMPGPVLRFREGEEVVIRVTNQLREITGIHWHGLLVPNNQDGVPGVTFPGIQPGETFTYRFKLRQSGTYWYHSHAGLQEAAGYFAPIVIDPIKPDPFKYDREYIVMLSDWNDTPPPQVLANLKKVEGYYNYRRITTPQFLAQLRNAPDKKARDAVWNDRMEWAKMRMDPTDFSDGGDEWTFLMAGKKPAENWTALFKPGERVRMRFINASPMNMFDVRIPGLPMTVVQADGQNVSPVEVDEFRIGNGETYDVIVQPKEAKAYSIFVPTIARIGYALGTLAPELGMSAPVPDMGPKPVRTMADMGMAGMDMSGSADTSGAADASGMAGMPGMDTKPAADASMAGMNMGKPAATSPGASMAMPSTPADKAMADMPGMSASGKPVPAAKPADSMAGMPGMSDQTAAAPIAAPVDADGLRRLKYGLLRAATRNADNRAPERELLVRLTGDMTRYFWSINDKKLSNAKPF
;
A
#
# COMPACT_ATOMS: atom_id res chain seq x y z
N MET A 1 4.55 14.49 -65.78
CA MET A 1 3.71 13.50 -65.04
C MET A 1 4.49 12.90 -63.84
N ASP A 2 5.40 13.68 -63.22
CA ASP A 2 6.31 13.17 -62.20
C ASP A 2 6.32 13.94 -60.86
N GLU A 3 5.73 15.11 -60.79
CA GLU A 3 5.69 15.87 -59.52
C GLU A 3 4.51 15.49 -58.61
N LEU A 4 3.41 15.00 -59.17
CA LEU A 4 2.25 14.54 -58.35
C LEU A 4 2.52 13.19 -57.65
N LYS A 5 3.35 12.33 -58.22
CA LYS A 5 3.72 11.05 -57.60
C LYS A 5 4.74 11.22 -56.49
N ARG A 6 5.60 12.23 -56.50
CA ARG A 6 6.55 12.49 -55.41
C ARG A 6 5.88 13.09 -54.19
N ARG A 7 4.85 13.91 -54.34
CA ARG A 7 4.08 14.47 -53.21
C ARG A 7 3.20 13.43 -52.52
N SER A 8 2.69 12.43 -53.25
CA SER A 8 1.89 11.34 -52.67
C SER A 8 2.73 10.33 -51.86
N LEU A 9 4.02 10.14 -52.19
CA LEU A 9 4.89 9.25 -51.40
C LEU A 9 5.41 9.90 -50.10
N GLN A 10 5.57 11.22 -50.08
CA GLN A 10 5.98 11.94 -48.90
C GLN A 10 4.83 12.09 -47.88
N SER A 11 3.58 12.07 -48.31
CA SER A 11 2.39 12.10 -47.43
C SER A 11 2.08 10.73 -46.79
N LEU A 12 2.54 9.61 -47.38
CA LEU A 12 2.34 8.27 -46.84
C LEU A 12 3.42 7.85 -45.83
N LEU A 13 4.58 8.50 -45.84
CA LEU A 13 5.64 8.26 -44.85
C LEU A 13 5.47 9.10 -43.56
N GLY A 14 4.57 10.06 -43.56
CA GLY A 14 4.26 10.90 -42.38
C GLY A 14 3.19 10.32 -41.44
N LEU A 15 2.42 9.33 -41.87
CA LEU A 15 1.32 8.72 -41.09
C LEU A 15 1.68 7.38 -40.44
N GLY A 16 2.86 6.85 -40.69
CA GLY A 16 3.35 5.60 -40.12
C GLY A 16 4.12 5.71 -38.80
N ALA A 17 4.38 6.93 -38.32
CA ALA A 17 5.21 7.16 -37.14
C ALA A 17 4.42 7.51 -35.83
N LEU A 18 3.08 7.48 -35.88
CA LEU A 18 2.23 7.78 -34.70
C LEU A 18 1.77 6.52 -33.94
N GLY A 19 2.32 5.36 -34.24
CA GLY A 19 1.82 4.08 -33.73
C GLY A 19 2.74 3.34 -32.79
N ALA A 20 3.64 3.95 -32.00
CA ALA A 20 4.33 3.28 -30.89
C ALA A 20 5.13 4.26 -30.05
N LEU A 21 4.48 5.18 -29.38
CA LEU A 21 5.08 5.78 -28.19
C LEU A 21 4.86 4.76 -27.05
N PRO A 22 5.92 4.20 -26.46
CA PRO A 22 5.74 3.38 -25.27
C PRO A 22 5.12 4.23 -24.16
N PRO A 23 4.26 3.65 -23.31
CA PRO A 23 3.68 4.35 -22.17
C PRO A 23 4.81 5.03 -21.38
N GLY A 24 4.59 6.25 -20.90
CA GLY A 24 5.63 7.13 -20.32
C GLY A 24 6.46 6.51 -19.17
N TRP A 25 6.04 5.38 -18.60
CA TRP A 25 6.78 4.61 -17.61
C TRP A 25 7.82 3.64 -18.22
N ALA A 26 7.74 3.32 -19.52
CA ALA A 26 8.70 2.42 -20.21
C ALA A 26 10.00 3.14 -20.63
N GLN A 27 10.09 4.46 -20.48
CA GLN A 27 11.23 5.28 -20.89
C GLN A 27 12.14 5.68 -19.72
N LEU A 28 12.33 4.84 -18.71
CA LEU A 28 13.41 5.06 -17.77
C LEU A 28 14.74 4.70 -18.46
N ARG A 29 15.27 5.62 -19.27
CA ARG A 29 16.68 5.63 -19.64
C ARG A 29 17.50 5.69 -18.37
N ALA A 30 18.66 5.01 -18.36
CA ALA A 30 19.69 5.25 -17.36
C ALA A 30 19.87 6.77 -17.23
N VAL A 31 19.47 7.34 -16.10
CA VAL A 31 19.56 8.76 -15.88
C VAL A 31 21.05 9.04 -15.64
N GLU A 32 21.68 9.73 -16.57
CA GLU A 32 22.95 10.38 -16.29
C GLU A 32 22.76 11.27 -15.06
N ILE A 33 23.54 11.01 -14.03
CA ILE A 33 23.56 11.79 -12.79
C ILE A 33 24.20 13.14 -13.12
N GLY A 34 23.40 14.06 -13.66
CA GLY A 34 23.83 15.39 -14.05
C GLY A 34 22.73 16.42 -13.90
N ALA A 35 22.99 17.40 -13.06
CA ALA A 35 22.22 18.64 -12.85
C ALA A 35 20.76 18.50 -12.38
N VAL A 36 20.52 19.00 -11.17
CA VAL A 36 19.21 19.14 -10.52
C VAL A 36 18.32 20.09 -11.31
N PRO A 37 17.17 19.67 -11.85
CA PRO A 37 16.17 20.62 -12.30
C PRO A 37 15.46 21.17 -11.08
N VAL A 38 15.66 22.44 -10.83
CA VAL A 38 14.93 23.22 -9.82
C VAL A 38 13.49 23.41 -10.31
N ASN A 39 12.49 23.11 -9.45
CA ASN A 39 11.06 23.36 -9.66
C ASN A 39 10.41 22.65 -10.85
N ARG A 40 10.27 21.33 -10.79
CA ARG A 40 9.34 20.63 -11.69
C ARG A 40 7.90 20.85 -11.21
N ALA A 41 7.10 21.52 -12.04
CA ALA A 41 5.66 21.46 -11.89
C ALA A 41 5.11 20.24 -12.61
N TYR A 42 4.25 19.47 -11.95
CA TYR A 42 3.51 18.37 -12.56
C TYR A 42 2.05 18.77 -12.71
N ASP A 43 1.47 18.42 -13.86
CA ASP A 43 0.04 18.52 -14.12
C ASP A 43 -0.55 17.12 -14.19
N LEU A 44 -1.47 16.82 -13.27
CA LEU A 44 -2.17 15.55 -13.20
C LEU A 44 -3.65 15.77 -13.46
N THR A 45 -4.18 15.05 -14.43
CA THR A 45 -5.62 15.03 -14.74
C THR A 45 -6.18 13.69 -14.32
N ILE A 46 -7.20 13.72 -13.48
CA ILE A 46 -7.89 12.54 -12.97
C ILE A 46 -9.18 12.39 -13.71
N ALA A 47 -9.37 11.26 -14.40
CA ALA A 47 -10.53 11.04 -15.24
C ALA A 47 -10.97 9.58 -15.24
N GLU A 48 -12.29 9.37 -15.42
CA GLU A 48 -12.82 8.05 -15.78
C GLU A 48 -12.37 7.68 -17.20
N THR A 49 -11.88 6.47 -17.38
CA THR A 49 -11.38 5.97 -18.67
C THR A 49 -11.81 4.52 -18.87
N ALA A 50 -12.26 4.19 -20.07
CA ALA A 50 -12.51 2.80 -20.43
C ALA A 50 -11.18 2.05 -20.59
N LEU A 51 -10.92 1.10 -19.71
CA LEU A 51 -9.75 0.23 -19.70
C LEU A 51 -10.13 -1.16 -20.22
N ASN A 52 -9.20 -1.85 -20.85
CA ASN A 52 -9.38 -3.22 -21.31
C ASN A 52 -8.24 -4.11 -20.76
N ILE A 53 -8.37 -4.48 -19.50
CA ILE A 53 -7.36 -5.31 -18.80
C ILE A 53 -7.61 -6.79 -19.06
N THR A 54 -8.86 -7.24 -18.94
CA THR A 54 -9.22 -8.67 -18.99
C THR A 54 -9.57 -9.16 -20.40
N GLY A 55 -9.74 -8.25 -21.35
CA GLY A 55 -10.34 -8.49 -22.67
C GLY A 55 -11.77 -7.95 -22.78
N LYS A 56 -12.31 -7.40 -21.67
CA LYS A 56 -13.60 -6.72 -21.61
C LYS A 56 -13.39 -5.25 -21.21
N PRO A 57 -14.03 -4.30 -21.88
CA PRO A 57 -14.00 -2.90 -21.45
C PRO A 57 -14.66 -2.74 -20.07
N ALA A 58 -13.95 -2.09 -19.15
CA ALA A 58 -14.48 -1.69 -17.85
C ALA A 58 -14.02 -0.27 -17.53
N MET A 59 -14.83 0.48 -16.77
CA MET A 59 -14.48 1.83 -16.38
C MET A 59 -13.50 1.82 -15.22
N GLY A 60 -12.38 2.50 -15.41
CA GLY A 60 -11.40 2.75 -14.37
C GLY A 60 -11.13 4.23 -14.19
N ILE A 61 -10.38 4.59 -13.16
CA ILE A 61 -9.90 5.95 -12.94
C ILE A 61 -8.42 6.00 -13.29
N THR A 62 -8.07 6.91 -14.17
CA THR A 62 -6.70 7.07 -14.67
C THR A 62 -6.11 8.41 -14.26
N ILE A 63 -4.79 8.45 -14.18
CA ILE A 63 -4.03 9.68 -14.02
C ILE A 63 -3.33 9.96 -15.34
N ASN A 64 -3.65 11.08 -15.99
CA ASN A 64 -3.17 11.42 -17.33
C ASN A 64 -3.44 10.32 -18.36
N GLY A 65 -4.58 9.64 -18.24
CA GLY A 65 -5.03 8.60 -19.17
C GLY A 65 -4.36 7.23 -19.03
N THR A 66 -3.55 7.00 -17.98
CA THR A 66 -2.84 5.73 -17.75
C THR A 66 -3.14 5.13 -16.38
N MET A 67 -2.99 3.80 -16.27
CA MET A 67 -3.05 3.02 -15.04
C MET A 67 -1.91 1.95 -15.07
N PRO A 68 -0.95 1.99 -14.14
CA PRO A 68 -0.69 3.06 -13.17
C PRO A 68 -0.51 4.43 -13.83
N GLY A 69 -0.72 5.51 -13.07
CA GLY A 69 -0.43 6.87 -13.50
C GLY A 69 1.07 7.11 -13.70
N PRO A 70 1.48 8.33 -14.09
CA PRO A 70 2.87 8.68 -14.36
C PRO A 70 3.74 8.57 -13.09
N VAL A 71 4.99 8.16 -13.28
CA VAL A 71 6.01 8.21 -12.23
C VAL A 71 6.31 9.66 -11.91
N LEU A 72 6.19 10.05 -10.64
CA LEU A 72 6.70 11.31 -10.14
C LEU A 72 8.13 11.08 -9.60
N ARG A 73 9.11 11.76 -10.20
CA ARG A 73 10.50 11.64 -9.76
C ARG A 73 11.03 13.00 -9.34
N PHE A 74 11.52 13.05 -8.10
CA PHE A 74 12.02 14.23 -7.44
C PHE A 74 13.40 13.97 -6.83
N ARG A 75 13.94 15.01 -6.21
CA ARG A 75 15.11 14.91 -5.35
C ARG A 75 14.77 15.37 -3.94
N GLU A 76 15.33 14.73 -2.95
CA GLU A 76 15.26 15.17 -1.55
C GLU A 76 15.66 16.65 -1.42
N GLY A 77 14.89 17.42 -0.63
CA GLY A 77 15.10 18.85 -0.44
C GLY A 77 14.40 19.75 -1.46
N GLU A 78 13.88 19.21 -2.57
CA GLU A 78 13.11 20.00 -3.54
C GLU A 78 11.79 20.48 -2.94
N GLU A 79 11.35 21.66 -3.38
CA GLU A 79 9.98 22.12 -3.22
C GLU A 79 9.18 21.73 -4.45
N VAL A 80 8.15 20.92 -4.26
CA VAL A 80 7.33 20.41 -5.35
C VAL A 80 6.06 21.23 -5.53
N VAL A 81 5.61 21.32 -6.78
CA VAL A 81 4.35 21.94 -7.18
C VAL A 81 3.61 20.96 -8.07
N ILE A 82 2.47 20.45 -7.61
CA ILE A 82 1.68 19.47 -8.35
C ILE A 82 0.25 20.03 -8.49
N ARG A 83 -0.17 20.29 -9.73
CA ARG A 83 -1.53 20.72 -10.04
C ARG A 83 -2.36 19.50 -10.41
N VAL A 84 -3.45 19.29 -9.69
CA VAL A 84 -4.35 18.14 -9.88
C VAL A 84 -5.71 18.66 -10.32
N THR A 85 -6.10 18.32 -11.54
CA THR A 85 -7.40 18.66 -12.11
C THR A 85 -8.34 17.45 -12.00
N ASN A 86 -9.47 17.65 -11.33
CA ASN A 86 -10.50 16.65 -11.16
C ASN A 86 -11.52 16.68 -12.31
N GLN A 87 -11.49 15.67 -13.18
CA GLN A 87 -12.49 15.47 -14.23
C GLN A 87 -13.51 14.37 -13.87
N LEU A 88 -13.48 13.86 -12.64
CA LEU A 88 -14.49 12.94 -12.15
C LEU A 88 -15.80 13.68 -11.85
N ARG A 89 -16.88 12.92 -11.63
CA ARG A 89 -18.17 13.45 -11.21
C ARG A 89 -18.33 13.56 -9.70
N GLU A 90 -17.31 13.16 -8.97
CA GLU A 90 -17.25 13.13 -7.52
C GLU A 90 -16.00 13.82 -7.00
N ILE A 91 -16.00 14.12 -5.71
CA ILE A 91 -14.84 14.71 -5.02
C ILE A 91 -13.66 13.77 -5.05
N THR A 92 -12.45 14.31 -5.16
CA THR A 92 -11.22 13.54 -5.14
C THR A 92 -10.12 14.20 -4.32
N GLY A 93 -8.99 13.51 -4.14
CA GLY A 93 -7.76 14.00 -3.54
C GLY A 93 -6.63 13.01 -3.79
N ILE A 94 -5.40 13.50 -3.74
CA ILE A 94 -4.22 12.63 -3.82
C ILE A 94 -3.55 12.59 -2.47
N HIS A 95 -3.45 11.39 -1.90
CA HIS A 95 -2.61 11.09 -0.75
C HIS A 95 -1.19 10.70 -1.23
N TRP A 96 -0.19 11.25 -0.56
CA TRP A 96 1.24 11.02 -0.82
C TRP A 96 1.73 9.96 0.16
N HIS A 97 1.52 8.69 -0.19
CA HIS A 97 1.74 7.57 0.72
C HIS A 97 3.19 7.47 1.19
N GLY A 98 3.38 7.55 2.50
CA GLY A 98 4.69 7.49 3.16
C GLY A 98 5.46 8.81 3.20
N LEU A 99 4.94 9.91 2.62
CA LEU A 99 5.63 11.19 2.64
C LEU A 99 5.32 12.02 3.89
N LEU A 100 6.36 12.69 4.41
CA LEU A 100 6.25 13.69 5.47
C LEU A 100 5.87 15.04 4.90
N VAL A 101 4.57 15.32 4.86
CA VAL A 101 3.99 16.54 4.29
C VAL A 101 3.24 17.35 5.34
N PRO A 102 3.01 18.67 5.13
CA PRO A 102 2.08 19.43 5.95
C PRO A 102 0.68 18.80 5.91
N ASN A 103 -0.02 18.77 7.05
CA ASN A 103 -1.33 18.11 7.17
C ASN A 103 -2.33 18.52 6.07
N ASN A 104 -2.42 19.81 5.76
CA ASN A 104 -3.31 20.33 4.71
C ASN A 104 -2.88 19.98 3.27
N GLN A 105 -1.76 19.31 3.10
CA GLN A 105 -1.25 18.78 1.82
C GLN A 105 -1.32 17.25 1.74
N ASP A 106 -1.84 16.60 2.78
CA ASP A 106 -1.88 15.13 2.89
C ASP A 106 -2.92 14.47 1.98
N GLY A 107 -3.89 15.25 1.49
CA GLY A 107 -4.76 14.86 0.40
C GLY A 107 -5.95 13.97 0.77
N VAL A 108 -6.37 13.94 2.05
CA VAL A 108 -7.53 13.15 2.51
C VAL A 108 -8.78 14.03 2.59
N PRO A 109 -9.74 13.93 1.63
CA PRO A 109 -10.91 14.79 1.58
C PRO A 109 -11.76 14.70 2.86
N GLY A 110 -12.16 15.86 3.37
CA GLY A 110 -12.98 15.96 4.59
C GLY A 110 -12.23 15.71 5.90
N VAL A 111 -10.92 15.39 5.84
CA VAL A 111 -10.06 15.16 7.01
C VAL A 111 -8.91 16.17 7.04
N THR A 112 -8.05 16.15 6.03
CA THR A 112 -6.87 17.03 5.96
C THR A 112 -7.10 18.26 5.09
N PHE A 113 -8.05 18.22 4.16
CA PHE A 113 -8.44 19.33 3.29
C PHE A 113 -9.87 19.12 2.74
N PRO A 114 -10.49 20.14 2.11
CA PRO A 114 -11.87 20.03 1.61
C PRO A 114 -12.08 19.01 0.49
N GLY A 115 -10.99 18.59 -0.17
CA GLY A 115 -11.04 17.79 -1.41
C GLY A 115 -11.13 18.67 -2.66
N ILE A 116 -10.93 18.05 -3.81
CA ILE A 116 -10.98 18.67 -5.13
C ILE A 116 -12.36 18.40 -5.74
N GLN A 117 -13.17 19.42 -5.93
CA GLN A 117 -14.51 19.29 -6.50
C GLN A 117 -14.44 18.92 -8.00
N PRO A 118 -15.52 18.35 -8.58
CA PRO A 118 -15.61 18.14 -10.01
C PRO A 118 -15.33 19.41 -10.81
N GLY A 119 -14.40 19.34 -11.77
CA GLY A 119 -13.96 20.46 -12.61
C GLY A 119 -12.92 21.39 -11.97
N GLU A 120 -12.60 21.22 -10.68
CA GLU A 120 -11.60 22.05 -10.00
C GLU A 120 -10.17 21.55 -10.22
N THR A 121 -9.23 22.49 -10.04
CA THR A 121 -7.79 22.21 -9.97
C THR A 121 -7.25 22.66 -8.62
N PHE A 122 -6.67 21.72 -7.88
CA PHE A 122 -5.97 22.01 -6.63
C PHE A 122 -4.45 21.94 -6.85
N THR A 123 -3.70 22.82 -6.17
CA THR A 123 -2.24 22.84 -6.26
C THR A 123 -1.62 22.43 -4.93
N TYR A 124 -1.02 21.25 -4.91
CA TYR A 124 -0.20 20.79 -3.81
C TYR A 124 1.16 21.47 -3.85
N ARG A 125 1.63 21.93 -2.68
CA ARG A 125 2.94 22.59 -2.51
C ARG A 125 3.56 22.15 -1.20
N PHE A 126 4.70 21.44 -1.26
CA PHE A 126 5.43 21.04 -0.06
C PHE A 126 6.89 20.75 -0.38
N LYS A 127 7.73 20.80 0.66
CA LYS A 127 9.14 20.46 0.56
C LYS A 127 9.35 19.00 0.88
N LEU A 128 10.09 18.29 0.03
CA LEU A 128 10.50 16.90 0.26
C LEU A 128 11.58 16.83 1.32
N ARG A 129 11.36 16.05 2.38
CA ARG A 129 12.26 15.93 3.53
C ARG A 129 12.93 14.56 3.63
N GLN A 130 12.70 13.71 2.66
CA GLN A 130 13.10 12.31 2.66
C GLN A 130 13.38 11.82 1.25
N SER A 131 14.13 10.75 1.12
CA SER A 131 14.38 10.05 -0.14
C SER A 131 13.84 8.62 -0.06
N GLY A 132 13.71 7.95 -1.20
CA GLY A 132 13.29 6.56 -1.27
C GLY A 132 12.21 6.28 -2.30
N THR A 133 11.59 5.12 -2.16
CA THR A 133 10.50 4.63 -3.00
C THR A 133 9.18 4.80 -2.26
N TYR A 134 8.24 5.50 -2.89
CA TYR A 134 6.91 5.83 -2.39
C TYR A 134 5.89 5.69 -3.50
N TRP A 135 4.64 6.04 -3.22
CA TRP A 135 3.58 6.05 -4.21
C TRP A 135 2.50 7.08 -3.86
N TYR A 136 1.59 7.34 -4.76
CA TYR A 136 0.47 8.23 -4.53
C TYR A 136 -0.81 7.61 -5.06
N HIS A 137 -1.92 7.86 -4.37
CA HIS A 137 -3.21 7.29 -4.69
C HIS A 137 -4.36 8.15 -4.18
N SER A 138 -5.57 7.82 -4.60
CA SER A 138 -6.75 8.48 -4.06
C SER A 138 -7.03 8.04 -2.63
N HIS A 139 -7.44 8.98 -1.80
CA HIS A 139 -8.01 8.71 -0.47
C HIS A 139 -9.49 9.11 -0.40
N ALA A 140 -10.18 9.15 -1.56
CA ALA A 140 -11.59 9.46 -1.68
C ALA A 140 -12.38 8.23 -2.13
N GLY A 141 -13.43 7.88 -1.40
CA GLY A 141 -14.31 6.79 -1.76
C GLY A 141 -13.60 5.46 -2.01
N LEU A 142 -13.86 4.87 -3.19
CA LEU A 142 -13.27 3.60 -3.65
C LEU A 142 -12.40 3.82 -4.91
N GLN A 143 -11.90 5.04 -5.11
CA GLN A 143 -11.20 5.43 -6.34
C GLN A 143 -9.86 4.70 -6.50
N GLU A 144 -9.16 4.38 -5.42
CA GLU A 144 -7.94 3.57 -5.43
C GLU A 144 -8.20 2.19 -6.08
N ALA A 145 -9.25 1.50 -5.65
CA ALA A 145 -9.64 0.21 -6.23
C ALA A 145 -10.08 0.30 -7.69
N ALA A 146 -10.40 1.50 -8.18
CA ALA A 146 -10.72 1.76 -9.58
C ALA A 146 -9.48 2.07 -10.45
N GLY A 147 -8.26 2.05 -9.89
CA GLY A 147 -7.01 2.26 -10.63
C GLY A 147 -6.28 3.57 -10.38
N TYR A 148 -6.74 4.38 -9.42
CA TYR A 148 -6.16 5.68 -9.11
C TYR A 148 -4.94 5.57 -8.19
N PHE A 149 -3.81 5.16 -8.72
CA PHE A 149 -2.53 5.03 -8.04
C PHE A 149 -1.35 5.16 -9.01
N ALA A 150 -0.18 5.58 -8.49
CA ALA A 150 1.06 5.63 -9.28
C ALA A 150 2.31 5.79 -8.38
N PRO A 151 3.52 5.50 -8.90
CA PRO A 151 4.75 5.50 -8.11
C PRO A 151 5.36 6.89 -7.94
N ILE A 152 6.07 7.07 -6.82
CA ILE A 152 6.96 8.20 -6.53
C ILE A 152 8.37 7.66 -6.26
N VAL A 153 9.37 8.30 -6.85
CA VAL A 153 10.78 8.09 -6.52
C VAL A 153 11.39 9.42 -6.10
N ILE A 154 12.03 9.45 -4.94
CA ILE A 154 12.74 10.62 -4.45
C ILE A 154 14.22 10.26 -4.34
N ASP A 155 15.02 10.84 -5.23
CA ASP A 155 16.46 10.63 -5.25
C ASP A 155 17.11 11.31 -4.03
N PRO A 156 18.04 10.65 -3.34
CA PRO A 156 18.67 11.20 -2.15
C PRO A 156 19.64 12.33 -2.46
N ILE A 157 19.87 13.25 -1.49
CA ILE A 157 20.91 14.27 -1.56
C ILE A 157 22.28 13.60 -1.47
N LYS A 158 22.45 12.68 -0.52
CA LYS A 158 23.65 11.86 -0.36
C LYS A 158 23.44 10.53 -1.09
N PRO A 159 24.46 10.00 -1.78
CA PRO A 159 24.34 8.69 -2.41
C PRO A 159 23.84 7.63 -1.44
N ASP A 160 23.00 6.71 -1.93
CA ASP A 160 22.59 5.54 -1.16
C ASP A 160 23.81 4.74 -0.66
N PRO A 161 23.72 4.08 0.51
CA PRO A 161 24.83 3.30 1.06
C PRO A 161 25.13 2.01 0.27
N PHE A 162 24.35 1.71 -0.74
CA PHE A 162 24.52 0.58 -1.66
C PHE A 162 24.66 1.07 -3.10
N LYS A 163 25.28 0.24 -3.94
CA LYS A 163 25.51 0.56 -5.35
C LYS A 163 24.63 -0.30 -6.25
N TYR A 164 24.16 0.28 -7.34
CA TYR A 164 23.45 -0.41 -8.42
C TYR A 164 23.82 0.22 -9.77
N ASP A 165 23.65 -0.55 -10.83
CA ASP A 165 24.02 -0.15 -12.19
C ASP A 165 22.76 0.23 -12.99
N ARG A 166 21.59 -0.26 -12.54
CA ARG A 166 20.29 -0.08 -13.19
C ARG A 166 19.16 -0.19 -12.17
N GLU A 167 18.03 0.46 -12.45
CA GLU A 167 16.84 0.34 -11.59
C GLU A 167 15.55 0.18 -12.37
N TYR A 168 14.57 -0.44 -11.72
CA TYR A 168 13.20 -0.60 -12.21
C TYR A 168 12.20 -0.38 -11.08
N ILE A 169 11.06 0.22 -11.43
CA ILE A 169 9.90 0.33 -10.55
C ILE A 169 8.96 -0.83 -10.87
N VAL A 170 8.66 -1.63 -9.88
CA VAL A 170 7.80 -2.81 -9.98
C VAL A 170 6.55 -2.55 -9.15
N MET A 171 5.59 -1.85 -9.73
CA MET A 171 4.32 -1.58 -9.08
C MET A 171 3.38 -2.76 -9.25
N LEU A 172 3.00 -3.38 -8.13
CA LEU A 172 2.04 -4.46 -8.06
C LEU A 172 0.66 -3.87 -7.81
N SER A 173 -0.34 -4.39 -8.47
CA SER A 173 -1.73 -3.99 -8.28
C SER A 173 -2.67 -5.14 -8.68
N ASP A 174 -3.93 -4.96 -8.40
CA ASP A 174 -4.97 -5.87 -8.85
C ASP A 174 -6.07 -5.11 -9.61
N TRP A 175 -6.84 -5.85 -10.39
CA TRP A 175 -7.95 -5.33 -11.17
C TRP A 175 -9.14 -6.30 -11.12
N ASN A 176 -10.34 -5.74 -10.96
CA ASN A 176 -11.59 -6.46 -11.14
C ASN A 176 -12.51 -5.65 -12.07
N ASP A 177 -13.11 -6.30 -13.06
CA ASP A 177 -14.05 -5.65 -13.97
C ASP A 177 -15.37 -5.23 -13.29
N THR A 178 -15.66 -5.81 -12.11
CA THR A 178 -16.79 -5.41 -11.28
C THR A 178 -16.50 -4.06 -10.62
N PRO A 179 -17.37 -3.06 -10.75
CA PRO A 179 -17.15 -1.76 -10.14
C PRO A 179 -16.91 -1.86 -8.62
N PRO A 180 -15.94 -1.12 -8.05
CA PRO A 180 -15.59 -1.19 -6.63
C PRO A 180 -16.77 -1.02 -5.65
N PRO A 181 -17.78 -0.15 -5.90
CA PRO A 181 -18.96 -0.09 -5.04
C PRO A 181 -19.75 -1.39 -4.98
N GLN A 182 -19.81 -2.14 -6.09
CA GLN A 182 -20.47 -3.44 -6.13
C GLN A 182 -19.66 -4.51 -5.40
N VAL A 183 -18.31 -4.47 -5.54
CA VAL A 183 -17.41 -5.35 -4.76
C VAL A 183 -17.63 -5.15 -3.26
N LEU A 184 -17.60 -3.89 -2.79
CA LEU A 184 -17.85 -3.58 -1.39
C LEU A 184 -19.26 -3.99 -0.93
N ALA A 185 -20.28 -3.78 -1.76
CA ALA A 185 -21.65 -4.21 -1.46
C ALA A 185 -21.75 -5.73 -1.32
N ASN A 186 -21.00 -6.49 -2.12
CA ASN A 186 -20.97 -7.95 -2.03
C ASN A 186 -20.27 -8.42 -0.74
N LEU A 187 -19.14 -7.83 -0.37
CA LEU A 187 -18.42 -8.11 0.87
C LEU A 187 -19.28 -7.79 2.10
N LYS A 188 -20.09 -6.73 2.05
CA LYS A 188 -21.05 -6.39 3.12
C LYS A 188 -22.24 -7.34 3.23
N LYS A 189 -22.55 -8.10 2.19
CA LYS A 189 -23.63 -9.11 2.24
C LYS A 189 -23.19 -10.35 3.02
N VAL A 190 -21.99 -10.85 2.71
CA VAL A 190 -21.45 -12.06 3.29
C VAL A 190 -19.95 -11.89 3.41
N GLU A 191 -19.42 -12.07 4.61
CA GLU A 191 -17.97 -12.17 4.84
C GLU A 191 -17.37 -13.25 3.94
N GLY A 192 -16.21 -12.97 3.33
CA GLY A 192 -15.56 -13.88 2.38
C GLY A 192 -16.45 -14.20 1.17
N TYR A 193 -17.24 -13.22 0.67
CA TYR A 193 -18.10 -13.38 -0.52
C TYR A 193 -17.34 -13.96 -1.70
N TYR A 194 -16.09 -13.57 -1.88
CA TYR A 194 -15.21 -14.00 -2.97
C TYR A 194 -14.34 -15.21 -2.61
N ASN A 195 -14.49 -15.77 -1.39
CA ASN A 195 -13.77 -16.98 -1.00
C ASN A 195 -14.51 -18.23 -1.46
N TYR A 196 -14.24 -18.68 -2.68
CA TYR A 196 -14.81 -19.92 -3.25
C TYR A 196 -14.17 -21.21 -2.71
N ARG A 197 -13.26 -21.10 -1.72
CA ARG A 197 -12.56 -22.26 -1.14
C ARG A 197 -13.13 -22.71 0.18
N ARG A 198 -14.15 -22.04 0.66
CA ARG A 198 -14.84 -22.42 1.89
C ARG A 198 -15.19 -23.91 1.87
N ILE A 199 -14.86 -24.59 2.94
CA ILE A 199 -15.19 -26.02 3.10
C ILE A 199 -16.72 -26.15 3.10
N THR A 200 -17.26 -26.80 2.09
CA THR A 200 -18.70 -27.07 1.95
C THR A 200 -19.15 -28.16 2.92
N THR A 201 -20.43 -28.19 3.25
CA THR A 201 -21.00 -29.26 4.09
C THR A 201 -20.67 -30.68 3.58
N PRO A 202 -20.77 -31.00 2.28
CA PRO A 202 -20.36 -32.31 1.77
C PRO A 202 -18.88 -32.62 2.00
N GLN A 203 -17.99 -31.62 1.81
CA GLN A 203 -16.56 -31.79 2.07
C GLN A 203 -16.27 -32.01 3.54
N PHE A 204 -16.91 -31.27 4.44
CA PHE A 204 -16.79 -31.46 5.88
C PHE A 204 -17.24 -32.86 6.30
N LEU A 205 -18.40 -33.32 5.81
CA LEU A 205 -18.89 -34.68 6.08
C LEU A 205 -17.94 -35.75 5.53
N ALA A 206 -17.31 -35.49 4.37
CA ALA A 206 -16.29 -36.36 3.81
C ALA A 206 -15.04 -36.43 4.71
N GLN A 207 -14.57 -35.30 5.23
CA GLN A 207 -13.45 -35.24 6.19
C GLN A 207 -13.75 -36.05 7.46
N LEU A 208 -14.94 -35.92 8.04
CA LEU A 208 -15.37 -36.71 9.21
C LEU A 208 -15.44 -38.21 8.92
N ARG A 209 -15.92 -38.59 7.72
CA ARG A 209 -16.03 -39.98 7.30
C ARG A 209 -14.68 -40.62 7.05
N ASN A 210 -13.76 -39.86 6.48
CA ASN A 210 -12.42 -40.32 6.11
C ASN A 210 -11.40 -40.23 7.27
N ALA A 211 -11.81 -39.69 8.41
CA ALA A 211 -10.96 -39.64 9.61
C ALA A 211 -10.61 -41.07 10.08
N PRO A 212 -9.32 -41.39 10.30
CA PRO A 212 -8.85 -42.75 10.53
C PRO A 212 -9.38 -43.33 11.85
N ASP A 213 -9.64 -42.51 12.84
CA ASP A 213 -10.10 -42.92 14.16
C ASP A 213 -11.03 -41.88 14.81
N LYS A 214 -11.54 -42.20 16.00
CA LYS A 214 -12.42 -41.29 16.75
C LYS A 214 -11.70 -39.97 17.11
N LYS A 215 -10.45 -40.02 17.52
CA LYS A 215 -9.67 -38.86 17.94
C LYS A 215 -9.48 -37.88 16.77
N ALA A 216 -9.14 -38.40 15.60
CA ALA A 216 -9.03 -37.59 14.38
C ALA A 216 -10.38 -36.97 13.96
N ARG A 217 -11.47 -37.73 14.12
CA ARG A 217 -12.82 -37.23 13.84
C ARG A 217 -13.24 -36.11 14.80
N ASP A 218 -12.98 -36.30 16.08
CA ASP A 218 -13.26 -35.29 17.11
C ASP A 218 -12.42 -34.02 16.86
N ALA A 219 -11.15 -34.15 16.42
CA ALA A 219 -10.29 -33.03 16.07
C ALA A 219 -10.85 -32.23 14.88
N VAL A 220 -11.27 -32.91 13.80
CA VAL A 220 -11.90 -32.26 12.63
C VAL A 220 -13.19 -31.52 13.03
N TRP A 221 -14.01 -32.15 13.89
CA TRP A 221 -15.24 -31.53 14.39
C TRP A 221 -14.94 -30.30 15.24
N ASN A 222 -14.04 -30.40 16.21
CA ASN A 222 -13.71 -29.31 17.12
C ASN A 222 -13.09 -28.14 16.38
N ASP A 223 -12.12 -28.37 15.48
CA ASP A 223 -11.53 -27.34 14.66
C ASP A 223 -12.61 -26.56 13.87
N ARG A 224 -13.52 -27.30 13.20
CA ARG A 224 -14.62 -26.66 12.47
C ARG A 224 -15.55 -25.85 13.35
N MET A 225 -15.82 -26.30 14.57
CA MET A 225 -16.69 -25.60 15.52
C MET A 225 -16.00 -24.33 16.05
N GLU A 226 -14.69 -24.36 16.31
CA GLU A 226 -13.97 -23.18 16.75
C GLU A 226 -13.96 -22.09 15.66
N TRP A 227 -13.66 -22.46 14.41
CA TRP A 227 -13.76 -21.51 13.28
C TRP A 227 -15.18 -20.94 13.13
N ALA A 228 -16.21 -21.77 13.30
CA ALA A 228 -17.61 -21.34 13.23
C ALA A 228 -17.99 -20.38 14.38
N LYS A 229 -17.50 -20.62 15.61
CA LYS A 229 -17.69 -19.69 16.75
C LYS A 229 -17.09 -18.32 16.47
N MET A 230 -15.92 -18.27 15.85
CA MET A 230 -15.25 -17.02 15.44
C MET A 230 -15.92 -16.39 14.21
N ARG A 231 -16.86 -17.06 13.55
CA ARG A 231 -17.47 -16.66 12.28
C ARG A 231 -16.43 -16.41 11.18
N MET A 232 -15.36 -17.18 11.18
CA MET A 232 -14.27 -17.12 10.23
C MET A 232 -14.13 -18.42 9.46
N ASP A 233 -13.50 -18.37 8.30
CA ASP A 233 -13.12 -19.57 7.54
C ASP A 233 -11.59 -19.65 7.47
N PRO A 234 -10.99 -20.83 7.76
CA PRO A 234 -9.53 -20.99 7.75
C PRO A 234 -8.89 -20.76 6.38
N THR A 235 -9.68 -20.75 5.30
CA THR A 235 -9.20 -20.51 3.93
C THR A 235 -9.31 -19.05 3.51
N ASP A 236 -9.80 -18.16 4.37
CA ASP A 236 -10.01 -16.76 4.07
C ASP A 236 -8.75 -15.93 4.39
N PHE A 237 -7.94 -15.67 3.37
CA PHE A 237 -6.68 -14.94 3.47
C PHE A 237 -6.73 -13.55 2.81
N SER A 238 -7.76 -13.25 2.04
CA SER A 238 -7.87 -12.03 1.25
C SER A 238 -9.32 -11.83 0.82
N ASP A 239 -9.73 -10.58 0.74
CA ASP A 239 -11.07 -10.20 0.25
C ASP A 239 -11.18 -10.31 -1.29
N GLY A 240 -10.08 -10.57 -2.00
CA GLY A 240 -10.05 -10.89 -3.42
C GLY A 240 -10.40 -12.35 -3.72
N GLY A 241 -10.79 -12.63 -4.95
CA GLY A 241 -11.17 -13.95 -5.44
C GLY A 241 -10.59 -14.24 -6.83
N ASP A 242 -11.05 -15.33 -7.43
CA ASP A 242 -10.58 -15.79 -8.75
C ASP A 242 -10.92 -14.81 -9.89
N GLU A 243 -11.78 -13.80 -9.65
CA GLU A 243 -12.15 -12.76 -10.61
C GLU A 243 -11.10 -11.63 -10.73
N TRP A 244 -10.11 -11.60 -9.82
CA TRP A 244 -9.06 -10.59 -9.87
C TRP A 244 -7.97 -10.93 -10.87
N THR A 245 -7.53 -9.93 -11.61
CA THR A 245 -6.32 -9.98 -12.44
C THR A 245 -5.21 -9.25 -11.73
N PHE A 246 -4.09 -9.93 -11.46
CA PHE A 246 -2.94 -9.35 -10.77
C PHE A 246 -1.97 -8.78 -11.79
N LEU A 247 -1.52 -7.54 -11.55
CA LEU A 247 -0.78 -6.75 -12.50
C LEU A 247 0.62 -6.41 -11.97
N MET A 248 1.60 -6.43 -12.87
CA MET A 248 2.93 -5.90 -12.64
C MET A 248 3.16 -4.72 -13.57
N ALA A 249 3.36 -3.52 -13.00
CA ALA A 249 3.47 -2.27 -13.75
C ALA A 249 2.34 -2.08 -14.79
N GLY A 250 1.10 -2.39 -14.39
CA GLY A 250 -0.10 -2.30 -15.22
C GLY A 250 -0.28 -3.42 -16.25
N LYS A 251 0.62 -4.41 -16.30
CA LYS A 251 0.56 -5.54 -17.24
C LYS A 251 0.11 -6.82 -16.55
N LYS A 252 -0.80 -7.55 -17.20
CA LYS A 252 -1.18 -8.90 -16.78
C LYS A 252 -0.07 -9.92 -17.10
N PRO A 253 -0.06 -11.10 -16.47
CA PRO A 253 0.99 -12.11 -16.66
C PRO A 253 1.27 -12.46 -18.12
N ALA A 254 0.23 -12.56 -18.96
CA ALA A 254 0.37 -12.90 -20.38
C ALA A 254 1.10 -11.82 -21.20
N GLU A 255 1.18 -10.58 -20.71
CA GLU A 255 1.87 -9.47 -21.39
C GLU A 255 3.35 -9.39 -21.02
N ASN A 256 3.78 -10.19 -20.08
CA ASN A 256 5.17 -10.41 -19.67
C ASN A 256 5.99 -9.11 -19.54
N TRP A 257 5.73 -8.33 -18.50
CA TRP A 257 6.56 -7.16 -18.18
C TRP A 257 8.04 -7.57 -18.09
N THR A 258 8.93 -6.88 -18.82
CA THR A 258 10.33 -7.28 -18.90
C THR A 258 11.26 -6.17 -18.41
N ALA A 259 12.11 -6.51 -17.44
CA ALA A 259 13.26 -5.72 -16.99
C ALA A 259 14.53 -6.26 -17.64
N LEU A 260 15.36 -5.39 -18.20
CA LEU A 260 16.61 -5.77 -18.88
C LEU A 260 17.81 -5.67 -17.96
N PHE A 261 18.78 -6.57 -18.12
CA PHE A 261 20.07 -6.50 -17.44
C PHE A 261 21.22 -6.96 -18.35
N LYS A 262 22.44 -6.63 -17.97
CA LYS A 262 23.65 -7.27 -18.49
C LYS A 262 24.22 -8.18 -17.40
N PRO A 263 24.75 -9.38 -17.75
CA PRO A 263 25.35 -10.27 -16.77
C PRO A 263 26.37 -9.57 -15.88
N GLY A 264 26.20 -9.71 -14.54
CA GLY A 264 27.02 -9.06 -13.53
C GLY A 264 26.54 -7.68 -13.07
N GLU A 265 25.61 -7.01 -13.78
CA GLU A 265 24.99 -5.77 -13.30
C GLU A 265 24.21 -6.00 -12.01
N ARG A 266 24.29 -5.03 -11.11
CA ARG A 266 23.44 -4.93 -9.93
C ARG A 266 22.18 -4.16 -10.32
N VAL A 267 21.05 -4.83 -10.28
CA VAL A 267 19.76 -4.27 -10.64
C VAL A 267 18.97 -3.96 -9.37
N ARG A 268 18.63 -2.70 -9.17
CA ARG A 268 17.71 -2.28 -8.11
C ARG A 268 16.28 -2.46 -8.61
N MET A 269 15.48 -3.15 -7.85
CA MET A 269 14.05 -3.31 -8.12
C MET A 269 13.26 -2.68 -6.97
N ARG A 270 12.44 -1.69 -7.30
CA ARG A 270 11.62 -0.92 -6.37
C ARG A 270 10.21 -1.48 -6.39
N PHE A 271 9.92 -2.40 -5.48
CA PHE A 271 8.60 -2.99 -5.36
C PHE A 271 7.67 -2.07 -4.58
N ILE A 272 6.47 -1.88 -5.09
CA ILE A 272 5.37 -1.12 -4.48
C ILE A 272 4.13 -1.98 -4.57
N ASN A 273 3.45 -2.25 -3.46
CA ASN A 273 2.15 -2.91 -3.51
C ASN A 273 1.04 -1.87 -3.40
N ALA A 274 0.46 -1.51 -4.54
CA ALA A 274 -0.69 -0.62 -4.66
C ALA A 274 -2.03 -1.38 -4.78
N SER A 275 -2.05 -2.68 -4.49
CA SER A 275 -3.29 -3.43 -4.43
C SER A 275 -4.08 -3.03 -3.18
N PRO A 276 -5.36 -2.62 -3.29
CA PRO A 276 -6.17 -2.27 -2.12
C PRO A 276 -6.58 -3.49 -1.29
N MET A 277 -6.48 -4.71 -1.83
CA MET A 277 -7.05 -5.90 -1.19
C MET A 277 -6.07 -7.07 -1.05
N ASN A 278 -5.02 -7.15 -1.89
CA ASN A 278 -4.18 -8.34 -1.97
C ASN A 278 -2.75 -8.08 -1.52
N MET A 279 -2.25 -8.94 -0.65
CA MET A 279 -0.84 -9.04 -0.30
C MET A 279 -0.17 -10.10 -1.18
N PHE A 280 1.13 -9.94 -1.37
CA PHE A 280 1.89 -10.80 -2.27
C PHE A 280 3.16 -11.35 -1.61
N ASP A 281 3.60 -12.52 -2.10
CA ASP A 281 4.93 -13.05 -1.85
C ASP A 281 5.79 -12.84 -3.09
N VAL A 282 6.90 -12.13 -2.98
CA VAL A 282 7.78 -11.79 -4.10
C VAL A 282 8.97 -12.71 -4.10
N ARG A 283 9.25 -13.38 -5.22
CA ARG A 283 10.44 -14.21 -5.40
C ARG A 283 10.96 -14.19 -6.84
N ILE A 284 12.25 -14.40 -6.98
CA ILE A 284 12.91 -14.55 -8.28
C ILE A 284 13.69 -15.88 -8.21
N PRO A 285 13.09 -17.01 -8.62
CA PRO A 285 13.70 -18.32 -8.45
C PRO A 285 15.09 -18.41 -9.04
N GLY A 286 16.06 -18.90 -8.24
CA GLY A 286 17.45 -19.03 -8.60
C GLY A 286 18.26 -17.73 -8.57
N LEU A 287 17.68 -16.63 -8.04
CA LEU A 287 18.36 -15.34 -7.91
C LEU A 287 18.07 -14.73 -6.53
N PRO A 288 19.02 -14.75 -5.59
CA PRO A 288 18.85 -14.11 -4.29
C PRO A 288 18.60 -12.60 -4.42
N MET A 289 17.78 -12.07 -3.53
CA MET A 289 17.45 -10.66 -3.44
C MET A 289 18.06 -10.08 -2.16
N THR A 290 18.77 -8.94 -2.26
CA THR A 290 19.24 -8.21 -1.09
C THR A 290 18.29 -7.05 -0.82
N VAL A 291 17.50 -7.11 0.25
CA VAL A 291 16.62 -6.01 0.70
C VAL A 291 17.51 -4.89 1.25
N VAL A 292 17.36 -3.69 0.71
CA VAL A 292 18.17 -2.50 1.04
C VAL A 292 17.34 -1.31 1.52
N GLN A 293 16.03 -1.27 1.19
CA GLN A 293 15.08 -0.30 1.71
C GLN A 293 13.74 -0.97 2.03
N ALA A 294 13.05 -0.45 3.03
CA ALA A 294 11.69 -0.78 3.39
C ALA A 294 10.95 0.53 3.68
N ASP A 295 9.77 0.72 3.08
CA ASP A 295 8.93 1.93 3.20
C ASP A 295 9.72 3.23 3.01
N GLY A 296 10.55 3.23 1.94
CA GLY A 296 11.39 4.36 1.56
C GLY A 296 12.63 4.60 2.43
N GLN A 297 12.84 3.83 3.49
CA GLN A 297 13.96 4.01 4.41
C GLN A 297 15.06 2.96 4.17
N ASN A 298 16.33 3.40 4.22
CA ASN A 298 17.46 2.48 4.12
C ASN A 298 17.52 1.56 5.34
N VAL A 299 17.66 0.27 5.08
CA VAL A 299 17.83 -0.77 6.11
C VAL A 299 19.21 -1.43 6.02
N SER A 300 19.65 -2.05 7.10
CA SER A 300 20.79 -2.97 7.05
C SER A 300 20.47 -4.07 6.04
N PRO A 301 21.36 -4.35 5.05
CA PRO A 301 21.03 -5.26 3.96
C PRO A 301 20.72 -6.68 4.45
N VAL A 302 19.62 -7.26 3.96
CA VAL A 302 19.19 -8.63 4.28
C VAL A 302 19.04 -9.43 2.99
N GLU A 303 19.76 -10.55 2.87
CA GLU A 303 19.65 -11.46 1.72
C GLU A 303 18.50 -12.46 1.94
N VAL A 304 17.60 -12.55 0.97
CA VAL A 304 16.39 -13.38 1.01
C VAL A 304 16.13 -14.05 -0.35
N ASP A 305 15.36 -15.14 -0.34
CA ASP A 305 14.83 -15.79 -1.55
C ASP A 305 13.39 -15.36 -1.81
N GLU A 306 12.67 -14.94 -0.76
CA GLU A 306 11.29 -14.48 -0.82
C GLU A 306 11.03 -13.42 0.26
N PHE A 307 10.19 -12.43 -0.07
CA PHE A 307 9.64 -11.51 0.92
C PHE A 307 8.14 -11.29 0.68
N ARG A 308 7.40 -11.11 1.76
CA ARG A 308 6.01 -10.70 1.70
C ARG A 308 5.92 -9.19 1.64
N ILE A 309 5.01 -8.68 0.80
CA ILE A 309 4.72 -7.26 0.69
C ILE A 309 3.23 -7.03 0.96
N GLY A 310 2.94 -6.30 2.04
CA GLY A 310 1.59 -5.90 2.43
C GLY A 310 1.06 -4.76 1.56
N ASN A 311 -0.24 -4.48 1.70
CA ASN A 311 -0.87 -3.35 1.01
C ASN A 311 -0.22 -2.04 1.45
N GLY A 312 0.16 -1.21 0.51
CA GLY A 312 0.82 0.07 0.76
C GLY A 312 2.32 0.01 1.04
N GLU A 313 2.89 -1.17 1.31
CA GLU A 313 4.32 -1.33 1.59
C GLU A 313 5.18 -1.14 0.35
N THR A 314 6.43 -0.72 0.57
CA THR A 314 7.46 -0.68 -0.45
C THR A 314 8.73 -1.38 0.01
N TYR A 315 9.37 -2.13 -0.89
CA TYR A 315 10.69 -2.73 -0.67
C TYR A 315 11.58 -2.50 -1.88
N ASP A 316 12.82 -2.04 -1.62
CA ASP A 316 13.84 -2.01 -2.65
C ASP A 316 14.81 -3.16 -2.43
N VAL A 317 15.03 -3.92 -3.49
CA VAL A 317 15.98 -5.03 -3.48
C VAL A 317 17.05 -4.86 -4.56
N ILE A 318 18.25 -5.36 -4.29
CA ILE A 318 19.33 -5.49 -5.27
C ILE A 318 19.42 -6.96 -5.67
N VAL A 319 19.40 -7.21 -6.98
CA VAL A 319 19.72 -8.53 -7.55
C VAL A 319 20.91 -8.43 -8.48
N GLN A 320 21.70 -9.50 -8.59
CA GLN A 320 22.89 -9.52 -9.45
C GLN A 320 22.93 -10.80 -10.30
N PRO A 321 22.17 -10.86 -11.40
CA PRO A 321 22.18 -12.00 -12.30
C PRO A 321 23.55 -12.11 -13.01
N LYS A 322 24.21 -13.26 -12.88
CA LYS A 322 25.53 -13.50 -13.47
C LYS A 322 25.45 -14.22 -14.83
N GLU A 323 24.37 -14.94 -15.06
CA GLU A 323 24.15 -15.73 -16.27
C GLU A 323 23.26 -14.97 -17.26
N ALA A 324 23.54 -15.10 -18.56
CA ALA A 324 22.76 -14.51 -19.63
C ALA A 324 21.48 -15.34 -19.90
N LYS A 325 20.62 -15.50 -18.89
CA LYS A 325 19.33 -16.20 -18.98
C LYS A 325 18.19 -15.36 -18.41
N ALA A 326 16.96 -15.70 -18.75
CA ALA A 326 15.78 -15.08 -18.18
C ALA A 326 15.47 -15.66 -16.78
N TYR A 327 15.00 -14.80 -15.88
CA TYR A 327 14.52 -15.14 -14.55
C TYR A 327 13.07 -14.66 -14.40
N SER A 328 12.18 -15.49 -13.87
CA SER A 328 10.82 -15.09 -13.54
C SER A 328 10.81 -14.18 -12.31
N ILE A 329 10.20 -13.01 -12.43
CA ILE A 329 9.80 -12.22 -11.28
C ILE A 329 8.38 -12.68 -10.95
N PHE A 330 8.27 -13.59 -10.00
CA PHE A 330 7.03 -14.29 -9.70
C PHE A 330 6.42 -13.78 -8.39
N VAL A 331 5.18 -13.34 -8.46
CA VAL A 331 4.52 -12.61 -7.38
C VAL A 331 3.11 -13.18 -7.15
N PRO A 332 3.01 -14.38 -6.50
CA PRO A 332 1.72 -14.95 -6.14
C PRO A 332 1.08 -14.19 -4.99
N THR A 333 -0.25 -14.14 -4.97
CA THR A 333 -0.99 -13.67 -3.80
C THR A 333 -0.78 -14.60 -2.61
N ILE A 334 -0.84 -14.05 -1.39
CA ILE A 334 -0.75 -14.87 -0.17
C ILE A 334 -1.84 -15.94 -0.11
N ALA A 335 -3.01 -15.67 -0.67
CA ALA A 335 -4.13 -16.58 -0.77
C ALA A 335 -3.96 -17.66 -1.86
N ARG A 336 -2.94 -17.55 -2.74
CA ARG A 336 -2.74 -18.45 -3.89
C ARG A 336 -3.95 -18.52 -4.84
N ILE A 337 -4.61 -17.37 -5.06
CA ILE A 337 -5.72 -17.23 -6.02
C ILE A 337 -5.25 -16.79 -7.41
N GLY A 338 -4.02 -16.31 -7.52
CA GLY A 338 -3.40 -15.88 -8.76
C GLY A 338 -2.04 -15.24 -8.49
N TYR A 339 -1.44 -14.68 -9.52
CA TYR A 339 -0.10 -14.09 -9.45
C TYR A 339 0.06 -12.94 -10.45
N ALA A 340 0.93 -11.98 -10.13
CA ALA A 340 1.55 -11.09 -11.10
C ALA A 340 2.87 -11.69 -11.58
N LEU A 341 3.25 -11.43 -12.83
CA LEU A 341 4.44 -12.02 -13.47
C LEU A 341 5.18 -10.98 -14.29
N GLY A 342 6.49 -11.02 -14.19
CA GLY A 342 7.42 -10.32 -15.07
C GLY A 342 8.65 -11.17 -15.34
N THR A 343 9.52 -10.68 -16.19
CA THR A 343 10.78 -11.33 -16.53
C THR A 343 11.94 -10.36 -16.35
N LEU A 344 13.00 -10.81 -15.68
CA LEU A 344 14.30 -10.16 -15.68
C LEU A 344 15.17 -10.89 -16.70
N ALA A 345 15.57 -10.22 -17.80
CA ALA A 345 16.20 -10.86 -18.93
C ALA A 345 17.32 -10.01 -19.56
N PRO A 346 18.33 -10.62 -20.21
CA PRO A 346 19.33 -9.88 -20.96
C PRO A 346 18.77 -9.24 -22.23
N GLU A 347 17.71 -9.80 -22.82
CA GLU A 347 17.11 -9.34 -24.08
C GLU A 347 15.58 -9.37 -24.01
N LEU A 348 14.93 -8.47 -24.78
CA LEU A 348 13.47 -8.44 -24.92
C LEU A 348 12.97 -9.72 -25.63
N GLY A 349 11.79 -10.17 -25.26
CA GLY A 349 11.16 -11.36 -25.84
C GLY A 349 11.55 -12.66 -25.14
N MET A 350 12.55 -12.66 -24.27
CA MET A 350 12.85 -13.81 -23.42
C MET A 350 11.79 -13.97 -22.32
N SER A 351 11.55 -15.23 -21.95
CA SER A 351 10.70 -15.60 -20.82
C SER A 351 11.36 -16.70 -20.00
N ALA A 352 10.95 -16.83 -18.76
CA ALA A 352 11.37 -17.92 -17.88
C ALA A 352 10.16 -18.76 -17.48
N PRO A 353 10.35 -20.01 -17.05
CA PRO A 353 9.26 -20.86 -16.56
C PRO A 353 8.49 -20.17 -15.44
N VAL A 354 7.16 -20.27 -15.46
CA VAL A 354 6.30 -19.81 -14.37
C VAL A 354 6.41 -20.81 -13.22
N PRO A 355 6.84 -20.39 -12.03
CA PRO A 355 6.92 -21.28 -10.88
C PRO A 355 5.54 -21.76 -10.41
N ASP A 356 5.50 -22.88 -9.73
CA ASP A 356 4.31 -23.31 -9.00
C ASP A 356 3.98 -22.31 -7.88
N MET A 357 2.70 -21.99 -7.72
CA MET A 357 2.22 -21.13 -6.62
C MET A 357 2.35 -21.80 -5.23
N GLY A 358 2.55 -23.10 -5.21
CA GLY A 358 2.53 -23.90 -3.98
C GLY A 358 1.12 -24.21 -3.49
N PRO A 359 1.02 -24.91 -2.34
CA PRO A 359 -0.26 -25.28 -1.78
C PRO A 359 -1.06 -24.05 -1.35
N LYS A 360 -2.37 -24.13 -1.50
CA LYS A 360 -3.28 -23.10 -0.99
C LYS A 360 -3.22 -23.08 0.54
N PRO A 361 -2.97 -21.93 1.17
CA PRO A 361 -2.79 -21.85 2.60
C PRO A 361 -4.13 -22.11 3.32
N VAL A 362 -4.01 -22.70 4.51
CA VAL A 362 -5.10 -22.87 5.47
C VAL A 362 -4.59 -22.37 6.81
N ARG A 363 -5.30 -21.46 7.44
CA ARG A 363 -4.95 -20.95 8.78
C ARG A 363 -5.15 -22.04 9.82
N THR A 364 -4.30 -22.04 10.81
CA THR A 364 -4.42 -22.85 12.00
C THR A 364 -4.77 -21.99 13.22
N MET A 365 -5.20 -22.60 14.32
CA MET A 365 -5.40 -21.87 15.59
C MET A 365 -4.10 -21.23 16.11
N ALA A 366 -2.94 -21.82 15.76
CA ALA A 366 -1.64 -21.22 16.07
C ALA A 366 -1.42 -19.88 15.34
N ASP A 367 -1.84 -19.78 14.08
CA ASP A 367 -1.75 -18.55 13.28
C ASP A 367 -2.64 -17.44 13.87
N MET A 368 -3.67 -17.81 14.62
CA MET A 368 -4.55 -16.88 15.33
C MET A 368 -4.05 -16.49 16.73
N GLY A 369 -2.85 -16.93 17.12
CA GLY A 369 -2.29 -16.68 18.45
C GLY A 369 -2.95 -17.49 19.58
N MET A 370 -3.76 -18.49 19.23
CA MET A 370 -4.51 -19.31 20.19
C MET A 370 -3.88 -20.70 20.40
N ALA A 371 -2.62 -20.87 20.05
CA ALA A 371 -1.88 -22.10 20.28
C ALA A 371 -1.78 -22.39 21.80
N GLY A 372 -2.38 -23.49 22.26
CA GLY A 372 -2.34 -23.90 23.66
C GLY A 372 -3.49 -23.42 24.55
N MET A 373 -4.46 -22.68 24.01
CA MET A 373 -5.72 -22.44 24.70
C MET A 373 -6.58 -23.72 24.62
N ASP A 374 -6.79 -24.35 25.76
CA ASP A 374 -7.74 -25.49 25.88
C ASP A 374 -9.16 -24.91 25.81
N MET A 375 -9.75 -24.94 24.61
CA MET A 375 -11.10 -24.43 24.35
C MET A 375 -12.19 -25.45 24.69
N SER A 376 -11.87 -26.51 25.42
CA SER A 376 -12.83 -27.53 25.83
C SER A 376 -13.73 -27.11 27.02
N GLY A 377 -13.60 -25.86 27.50
CA GLY A 377 -14.45 -25.30 28.54
C GLY A 377 -15.90 -25.15 28.08
N SER A 378 -16.79 -25.91 28.71
CA SER A 378 -18.24 -25.91 28.52
C SER A 378 -18.86 -24.50 28.43
N ALA A 379 -19.78 -24.36 27.50
CA ALA A 379 -20.67 -23.21 27.41
C ALA A 379 -21.62 -23.21 28.63
N ASP A 380 -21.21 -22.57 29.71
CA ASP A 380 -22.13 -22.05 30.72
C ASP A 380 -22.40 -20.59 30.45
N THR A 381 -23.57 -20.34 29.90
CA THR A 381 -24.12 -19.03 29.68
C THR A 381 -24.61 -18.43 31.00
N SER A 382 -23.72 -17.83 31.77
CA SER A 382 -24.11 -16.83 32.76
C SER A 382 -22.87 -16.07 33.25
N GLY A 383 -22.72 -14.83 32.80
CA GLY A 383 -22.14 -13.72 33.54
C GLY A 383 -20.63 -13.76 33.78
N ALA A 384 -20.04 -12.62 33.49
CA ALA A 384 -18.74 -12.14 33.93
C ALA A 384 -17.51 -12.81 33.27
N ALA A 385 -16.90 -12.07 32.37
CA ALA A 385 -15.54 -12.29 31.92
C ALA A 385 -14.59 -12.18 33.12
N ASP A 386 -14.15 -13.33 33.60
CA ASP A 386 -13.13 -13.43 34.64
C ASP A 386 -11.75 -13.08 34.05
N ALA A 387 -11.22 -11.95 34.51
CA ALA A 387 -9.92 -11.40 34.09
C ALA A 387 -8.73 -12.11 34.78
N SER A 388 -8.82 -13.42 35.04
CA SER A 388 -7.78 -14.15 35.74
C SER A 388 -6.70 -14.82 34.88
N GLY A 389 -6.72 -14.62 33.56
CA GLY A 389 -5.72 -15.17 32.63
C GLY A 389 -4.50 -14.28 32.32
N MET A 390 -4.40 -13.10 32.91
CA MET A 390 -3.29 -12.14 32.68
C MET A 390 -2.44 -11.85 33.92
N ALA A 391 -2.21 -12.84 34.78
CA ALA A 391 -1.24 -12.73 35.85
C ALA A 391 0.15 -13.13 35.36
N GLY A 392 0.89 -12.17 34.81
CA GLY A 392 2.26 -12.39 34.32
C GLY A 392 2.94 -11.18 33.70
N MET A 393 2.29 -10.03 33.66
CA MET A 393 2.95 -8.78 33.25
C MET A 393 3.03 -7.82 34.43
N PRO A 394 4.20 -7.32 34.81
CA PRO A 394 4.34 -6.36 35.92
C PRO A 394 3.86 -4.98 35.49
N GLY A 395 2.84 -4.47 36.18
CA GLY A 395 2.45 -3.06 36.08
C GLY A 395 1.00 -2.72 35.74
N MET A 396 -0.01 -3.46 36.22
CA MET A 396 -1.41 -3.00 36.17
C MET A 396 -2.10 -3.22 37.53
N ASP A 397 -2.20 -2.16 38.31
CA ASP A 397 -3.10 -2.07 39.47
C ASP A 397 -4.52 -1.77 38.98
N THR A 398 -5.44 -2.73 39.14
CA THR A 398 -6.87 -2.53 38.93
C THR A 398 -7.58 -2.34 40.28
N LYS A 399 -8.18 -1.17 40.49
CA LYS A 399 -9.13 -0.92 41.56
C LYS A 399 -10.54 -0.79 40.95
N PRO A 400 -11.56 -1.49 41.47
CA PRO A 400 -12.91 -1.42 40.91
C PRO A 400 -13.66 -0.21 41.46
N ALA A 401 -14.38 0.52 40.62
CA ALA A 401 -15.35 1.54 41.00
C ALA A 401 -16.77 0.97 40.95
N ALA A 402 -17.52 1.25 42.00
CA ALA A 402 -18.82 0.69 42.33
C ALA A 402 -19.99 1.28 41.52
N ASP A 403 -21.04 0.47 41.42
CA ASP A 403 -22.42 0.64 41.00
C ASP A 403 -23.04 2.05 40.88
N ALA A 404 -23.75 2.27 39.79
CA ALA A 404 -24.94 3.10 39.76
C ALA A 404 -26.00 2.49 38.82
N SER A 405 -27.02 1.92 39.45
CA SER A 405 -28.26 1.45 38.85
C SER A 405 -29.07 2.60 38.25
N MET A 406 -29.58 2.45 37.03
CA MET A 406 -30.71 3.24 36.54
C MET A 406 -31.74 2.32 35.89
N ALA A 407 -32.81 2.11 36.62
CA ALA A 407 -34.05 1.51 36.14
C ALA A 407 -34.91 2.58 35.47
N GLY A 408 -35.56 2.20 34.39
CA GLY A 408 -36.80 2.78 33.89
C GLY A 408 -36.71 3.80 32.77
N MET A 409 -36.93 3.38 31.53
CA MET A 409 -37.67 4.18 30.55
C MET A 409 -38.41 3.31 29.54
N ASN A 410 -39.69 3.64 29.47
CA ASN A 410 -40.80 3.03 28.80
C ASN A 410 -40.75 3.20 27.28
N MET A 411 -41.12 2.15 26.55
CA MET A 411 -41.21 2.13 25.09
C MET A 411 -42.53 2.75 24.62
N GLY A 412 -42.49 3.86 23.91
CA GLY A 412 -43.60 4.46 23.17
C GLY A 412 -43.50 4.16 21.66
N LYS A 413 -44.59 3.71 21.10
CA LYS A 413 -44.82 3.25 19.72
C LYS A 413 -44.80 4.40 18.69
N PRO A 414 -44.37 4.19 17.42
CA PRO A 414 -44.26 5.26 16.44
C PRO A 414 -45.61 5.57 15.72
N ALA A 415 -45.84 6.85 15.46
CA ALA A 415 -46.89 7.33 14.57
C ALA A 415 -46.29 7.76 13.22
N ALA A 416 -46.95 7.36 12.15
CA ALA A 416 -46.66 7.73 10.76
C ALA A 416 -47.24 9.11 10.44
N THR A 417 -46.52 9.94 9.69
CA THR A 417 -47.11 10.92 8.76
C THR A 417 -46.09 11.39 7.70
N SER A 418 -46.61 11.54 6.51
CA SER A 418 -46.02 11.92 5.22
C SER A 418 -45.91 13.46 5.04
N PRO A 419 -45.69 14.00 3.79
CA PRO A 419 -44.45 14.63 3.36
C PRO A 419 -44.55 16.13 3.09
N GLY A 420 -43.42 16.76 2.88
CA GLY A 420 -43.33 18.00 2.08
C GLY A 420 -43.12 19.28 2.87
N ALA A 421 -41.94 19.83 2.79
CA ALA A 421 -41.71 21.27 2.65
C ALA A 421 -40.24 21.55 2.35
N SER A 422 -40.02 22.11 1.18
CA SER A 422 -38.82 22.83 0.77
C SER A 422 -38.50 23.96 1.76
N MET A 423 -37.26 24.01 2.28
CA MET A 423 -36.76 25.22 2.94
C MET A 423 -35.42 25.62 2.36
N ALA A 424 -35.43 26.80 1.77
CA ALA A 424 -34.28 27.54 1.30
C ALA A 424 -33.30 27.86 2.43
N MET A 425 -32.01 27.74 2.14
CA MET A 425 -30.93 28.22 2.98
C MET A 425 -30.73 29.72 2.82
N PRO A 426 -30.54 30.50 3.86
CA PRO A 426 -30.11 31.88 3.72
C PRO A 426 -28.59 31.96 3.58
N SER A 427 -28.16 32.70 2.58
CA SER A 427 -26.81 33.19 2.37
C SER A 427 -26.42 34.17 3.49
N THR A 428 -25.25 33.97 4.12
CA THR A 428 -24.60 35.00 4.94
C THR A 428 -23.20 35.28 4.42
N PRO A 429 -22.78 36.54 4.40
CA PRO A 429 -21.56 36.97 3.72
C PRO A 429 -20.33 36.82 4.62
N ALA A 430 -19.29 36.25 4.05
CA ALA A 430 -17.94 36.31 4.61
C ALA A 430 -17.29 37.62 4.16
N ASP A 431 -17.33 38.62 5.03
CA ASP A 431 -16.40 39.76 5.01
C ASP A 431 -16.65 40.59 6.28
N LYS A 432 -15.77 40.42 7.29
CA LYS A 432 -15.36 41.35 8.35
C LYS A 432 -15.04 40.59 9.63
N ALA A 433 -13.79 40.18 9.77
CA ALA A 433 -13.13 40.05 11.07
C ALA A 433 -11.61 39.84 10.86
N MET A 434 -10.93 40.87 10.37
CA MET A 434 -9.49 41.05 10.53
C MET A 434 -9.20 42.51 10.80
N ALA A 435 -9.63 43.02 11.94
CA ALA A 435 -9.14 44.23 12.56
C ALA A 435 -9.57 44.20 14.00
N ASP A 436 -8.64 43.77 14.86
CA ASP A 436 -8.49 44.19 16.27
C ASP A 436 -7.72 43.11 17.03
N MET A 437 -6.39 43.20 16.93
CA MET A 437 -5.49 42.77 18.02
C MET A 437 -4.46 43.87 18.25
N PRO A 438 -4.36 44.41 19.45
CA PRO A 438 -3.42 45.48 19.77
C PRO A 438 -2.03 44.95 20.09
N GLY A 439 -1.03 45.59 19.49
CA GLY A 439 0.27 45.75 20.11
C GLY A 439 1.35 44.76 19.86
N MET A 440 2.13 44.93 18.77
CA MET A 440 3.58 44.77 18.82
C MET A 440 4.27 45.81 17.96
N SER A 441 4.90 46.72 18.69
CA SER A 441 5.70 47.83 18.14
C SER A 441 6.99 47.33 17.51
N ALA A 442 7.27 47.76 16.29
CA ALA A 442 8.54 47.53 15.60
C ALA A 442 9.60 48.46 16.19
N SER A 443 10.61 47.90 16.84
CA SER A 443 11.93 48.57 16.99
C SER A 443 13.01 47.51 17.11
N GLY A 444 13.57 47.10 16.00
CA GLY A 444 14.74 46.23 15.91
C GLY A 444 15.97 47.01 15.51
N LYS A 445 16.93 47.18 16.37
CA LYS A 445 18.28 47.60 16.05
C LYS A 445 19.03 46.42 15.37
N PRO A 446 19.91 46.70 14.38
CA PRO A 446 20.67 45.63 13.71
C PRO A 446 21.75 45.05 14.63
N VAL A 447 21.78 43.72 14.71
CA VAL A 447 22.85 42.95 15.37
C VAL A 447 24.03 42.85 14.40
N PRO A 448 25.30 43.04 14.84
CA PRO A 448 26.46 42.98 13.96
C PRO A 448 26.72 41.54 13.48
N ALA A 449 27.14 41.41 12.24
CA ALA A 449 27.58 40.16 11.63
C ALA A 449 28.74 39.53 12.39
N ALA A 450 28.55 38.29 12.82
CA ALA A 450 29.63 37.46 13.36
C ALA A 450 30.56 37.04 12.23
N LYS A 451 31.86 37.21 12.44
CA LYS A 451 32.96 36.76 11.58
C LYS A 451 32.94 35.23 11.46
N PRO A 452 33.37 34.66 10.34
CA PRO A 452 33.51 33.22 10.21
C PRO A 452 34.65 32.72 11.13
N ALA A 453 34.30 31.77 11.97
CA ALA A 453 35.28 31.06 12.79
C ALA A 453 36.03 30.03 11.92
N ASP A 454 37.32 30.20 11.85
CA ASP A 454 38.30 29.26 11.29
C ASP A 454 38.32 27.96 12.11
N SER A 455 38.64 26.87 11.38
CA SER A 455 39.21 25.60 11.85
C SER A 455 38.36 24.74 12.79
N MET A 456 37.64 23.82 12.20
CA MET A 456 37.40 22.50 12.77
C MET A 456 38.29 21.47 12.08
N ALA A 457 39.59 21.57 12.29
CA ALA A 457 40.53 20.48 12.10
C ALA A 457 40.55 19.68 13.40
N GLY A 458 40.05 18.44 13.40
CA GLY A 458 40.22 17.54 14.53
C GLY A 458 38.97 16.82 15.01
N MET A 459 38.18 16.20 14.12
CA MET A 459 37.34 15.08 14.52
C MET A 459 37.88 13.80 13.87
N PRO A 460 38.32 12.80 14.64
CA PRO A 460 38.73 11.51 14.07
C PRO A 460 37.49 10.72 13.69
N GLY A 461 37.43 10.25 12.43
CA GLY A 461 36.63 9.12 12.06
C GLY A 461 35.21 9.40 11.50
N MET A 462 35.10 10.13 10.39
CA MET A 462 34.12 9.78 9.38
C MET A 462 34.78 8.77 8.44
N SER A 463 34.87 7.53 8.89
CA SER A 463 35.15 6.41 8.00
C SER A 463 34.05 6.33 6.96
N ASP A 464 34.47 6.24 5.70
CA ASP A 464 33.69 5.78 4.55
C ASP A 464 32.74 4.67 5.04
N GLN A 465 31.43 4.94 5.07
CA GLN A 465 30.43 3.92 5.40
C GLN A 465 30.34 2.99 4.19
N THR A 466 31.30 2.07 4.09
CA THR A 466 31.13 0.88 3.27
C THR A 466 29.88 0.17 3.79
N ALA A 467 28.90 -0.04 2.90
CA ALA A 467 27.68 -0.78 3.21
C ALA A 467 28.04 -2.05 4.00
N ALA A 468 27.39 -2.25 5.13
CA ALA A 468 27.55 -3.48 5.90
C ALA A 468 27.25 -4.68 4.98
N ALA A 469 28.04 -5.75 5.14
CA ALA A 469 27.78 -6.97 4.38
C ALA A 469 26.33 -7.46 4.67
N PRO A 470 25.62 -7.95 3.65
CA PRO A 470 24.26 -8.47 3.86
C PRO A 470 24.26 -9.61 4.87
N ILE A 471 23.29 -9.60 5.79
CA ILE A 471 23.00 -10.78 6.62
C ILE A 471 22.03 -11.68 5.85
N ALA A 472 22.26 -13.00 5.86
CA ALA A 472 21.30 -13.93 5.28
C ALA A 472 20.11 -14.12 6.26
N ALA A 473 18.87 -14.08 5.74
CA ALA A 473 17.71 -14.46 6.53
C ALA A 473 17.81 -15.95 6.92
N PRO A 474 17.20 -16.36 8.05
CA PRO A 474 17.11 -17.77 8.43
C PRO A 474 16.41 -18.59 7.35
N VAL A 475 16.87 -19.82 7.16
CA VAL A 475 16.26 -20.77 6.23
C VAL A 475 15.06 -21.40 6.91
N ASP A 476 13.89 -21.33 6.29
CA ASP A 476 12.68 -21.99 6.75
C ASP A 476 12.71 -23.52 6.42
N ALA A 477 11.74 -24.27 6.93
CA ALA A 477 11.69 -25.73 6.78
C ALA A 477 11.62 -26.22 5.31
N ASP A 478 11.15 -25.38 4.39
CA ASP A 478 11.09 -25.65 2.95
C ASP A 478 12.36 -25.22 2.17
N GLY A 479 13.40 -24.78 2.89
CA GLY A 479 14.68 -24.44 2.32
C GLY A 479 14.79 -23.00 1.80
N LEU A 480 13.78 -22.16 1.97
CA LEU A 480 13.78 -20.77 1.52
C LEU A 480 14.13 -19.79 2.65
N ARG A 481 14.91 -18.76 2.32
CA ARG A 481 15.18 -17.64 3.20
C ARG A 481 14.07 -16.59 3.02
N ARG A 482 13.20 -16.45 4.02
CA ARG A 482 12.12 -15.47 3.98
C ARG A 482 12.42 -14.27 4.85
N LEU A 483 12.13 -13.08 4.32
CA LEU A 483 12.18 -11.87 5.11
C LEU A 483 11.14 -11.95 6.23
N LYS A 484 11.62 -11.83 7.48
CA LYS A 484 10.76 -11.59 8.64
C LYS A 484 10.93 -10.13 9.04
N TYR A 485 9.83 -9.43 9.30
CA TYR A 485 9.87 -8.01 9.65
C TYR A 485 10.84 -7.71 10.80
N GLY A 486 10.92 -8.60 11.78
CA GLY A 486 11.87 -8.49 12.89
C GLY A 486 13.37 -8.54 12.51
N LEU A 487 13.73 -8.84 11.26
CA LEU A 487 15.11 -8.77 10.76
C LEU A 487 15.46 -7.37 10.25
N LEU A 488 14.47 -6.55 9.93
CA LEU A 488 14.71 -5.19 9.44
C LEU A 488 15.30 -4.32 10.56
N ARG A 489 16.36 -3.61 10.23
CA ARG A 489 17.01 -2.62 11.09
C ARG A 489 17.30 -1.39 10.27
N ALA A 490 16.92 -0.21 10.77
CA ALA A 490 17.26 1.05 10.12
C ALA A 490 18.78 1.15 9.92
N ALA A 491 19.20 1.54 8.71
CA ALA A 491 20.63 1.73 8.41
C ALA A 491 21.25 2.90 9.20
N THR A 492 20.40 3.86 9.61
CA THR A 492 20.82 5.00 10.44
C THR A 492 19.99 5.03 11.72
N ARG A 493 20.65 5.40 12.83
CA ARG A 493 19.95 5.58 14.10
C ARG A 493 19.00 6.77 14.00
N ASN A 494 17.82 6.66 14.64
CA ASN A 494 16.92 7.79 14.79
C ASN A 494 17.66 8.95 15.49
N ALA A 495 17.59 10.15 14.90
CA ALA A 495 18.20 11.35 15.47
C ALA A 495 17.47 11.84 16.72
N ASP A 496 16.19 11.54 16.87
CA ASP A 496 15.40 11.88 18.07
C ASP A 496 15.62 10.83 19.15
N ASN A 497 16.39 11.20 20.18
CA ASN A 497 16.69 10.36 21.35
C ASN A 497 15.91 10.78 22.61
N ARG A 498 14.91 11.66 22.49
CA ARG A 498 14.09 12.09 23.62
C ARG A 498 13.29 10.91 24.15
N ALA A 499 13.14 10.85 25.48
CA ALA A 499 12.20 9.92 26.07
C ALA A 499 10.76 10.28 25.67
N PRO A 500 9.86 9.30 25.47
CA PRO A 500 8.45 9.59 25.23
C PRO A 500 7.85 10.39 26.39
N GLU A 501 7.16 11.49 26.07
CA GLU A 501 6.43 12.31 27.06
C GLU A 501 5.01 11.82 27.28
N ARG A 502 4.46 11.09 26.31
CA ARG A 502 3.10 10.55 26.34
C ARG A 502 3.07 9.17 25.69
N GLU A 503 2.25 8.32 26.26
CA GLU A 503 1.85 7.04 25.68
C GLU A 503 0.39 7.13 25.25
N LEU A 504 0.09 6.79 23.99
CA LEU A 504 -1.26 6.74 23.46
C LEU A 504 -1.56 5.30 23.06
N LEU A 505 -2.52 4.68 23.75
CA LEU A 505 -3.03 3.38 23.35
C LEU A 505 -4.05 3.55 22.22
N VAL A 506 -3.71 3.11 21.04
CA VAL A 506 -4.58 3.11 19.86
C VAL A 506 -4.94 1.66 19.53
N ARG A 507 -6.20 1.31 19.74
CA ARG A 507 -6.73 -0.02 19.42
C ARG A 507 -7.42 0.03 18.05
N LEU A 508 -6.88 -0.70 17.08
CA LEU A 508 -7.53 -0.91 15.79
C LEU A 508 -8.40 -2.16 15.90
N THR A 509 -9.67 -2.00 15.62
CA THR A 509 -10.65 -3.09 15.65
C THR A 509 -11.46 -3.11 14.36
N GLY A 510 -11.98 -4.28 14.00
CA GLY A 510 -12.83 -4.48 12.83
C GLY A 510 -14.08 -5.27 13.18
N ASP A 511 -15.15 -5.03 12.46
CA ASP A 511 -16.36 -5.86 12.48
C ASP A 511 -16.57 -6.44 11.07
N MET A 512 -16.18 -7.69 10.90
CA MET A 512 -16.27 -8.37 9.60
C MET A 512 -17.73 -8.64 9.20
N THR A 513 -18.65 -8.77 10.16
CA THR A 513 -20.08 -8.94 9.86
C THR A 513 -20.67 -7.71 9.18
N ARG A 514 -20.19 -6.51 9.52
CA ARG A 514 -20.62 -5.23 8.97
C ARG A 514 -19.60 -4.59 8.05
N TYR A 515 -18.41 -5.19 7.97
CA TYR A 515 -17.30 -4.79 7.13
C TYR A 515 -16.92 -3.31 7.32
N PHE A 516 -16.47 -3.00 8.53
CA PHE A 516 -15.93 -1.68 8.86
C PHE A 516 -14.80 -1.78 9.89
N TRP A 517 -13.95 -0.76 9.89
CA TRP A 517 -12.89 -0.56 10.88
C TRP A 517 -13.29 0.48 11.92
N SER A 518 -12.72 0.35 13.12
CA SER A 518 -12.84 1.34 14.19
C SER A 518 -11.51 1.57 14.90
N ILE A 519 -11.36 2.75 15.49
CA ILE A 519 -10.25 3.13 16.34
C ILE A 519 -10.82 3.36 17.75
N ASN A 520 -10.30 2.62 18.75
CA ASN A 520 -10.81 2.66 20.10
C ASN A 520 -12.35 2.49 20.14
N ASP A 521 -12.85 1.51 19.39
CA ASP A 521 -14.26 1.14 19.23
C ASP A 521 -15.16 2.24 18.64
N LYS A 522 -14.56 3.27 18.02
CA LYS A 522 -15.28 4.36 17.35
C LYS A 522 -15.04 4.31 15.85
N LYS A 523 -16.11 4.30 15.06
CA LYS A 523 -16.04 4.52 13.60
C LYS A 523 -15.82 6.00 13.30
N LEU A 524 -15.32 6.31 12.11
CA LEU A 524 -15.03 7.67 11.66
C LEU A 524 -16.24 8.62 11.82
N SER A 525 -17.47 8.16 11.52
CA SER A 525 -18.70 8.95 11.68
C SER A 525 -18.94 9.46 13.12
N ASN A 526 -18.36 8.80 14.12
CA ASN A 526 -18.55 9.07 15.55
C ASN A 526 -17.25 9.51 16.25
N ALA A 527 -16.14 9.60 15.49
CA ALA A 527 -14.83 9.96 16.02
C ALA A 527 -14.64 11.48 16.01
N LYS A 528 -14.02 11.99 17.09
CA LYS A 528 -13.36 13.30 17.08
C LYS A 528 -11.86 13.04 16.89
N PRO A 529 -11.13 13.92 16.21
CA PRO A 529 -9.66 13.84 16.17
C PRO A 529 -9.07 13.79 17.57
N PHE A 530 -7.94 13.10 17.72
CA PHE A 530 -7.20 13.01 18.98
C PHE A 530 -6.48 14.31 19.30
#